data_d2c856ce3e58f175fd5978eb25e3d275
#
_entry.id   d2c856ce3e58f175fd5978eb25e3d275
#
_cell.length_a   1.000
_cell.length_b   1.000
_cell.length_c   1.000
_cell.angle_alpha   90.00
_cell.angle_beta   90.00
_cell.angle_gamma   90.00
#
_symmetry.space_group_name_H-M   'P 1'
#
loop_
_entity.id
_entity.type
_entity.pdbx_description
1 polymer ?
#
loop_
_entity_poly.entity_id
_entity_poly.type
_entity_poly.pdbx_seq_one_letter_code
_entity_poly.pdbx_strand_id
1 'polypeptide(L)'
;MSKDGNQVSLVDFAFQVLPSLQQPSGLYCFDRTFDSPEIRGESVRYSLMVLLGLSRAQSSGHPDLASEIETLRRLCLDRSNTFTDGDFGLALWAETRRESPSISKLVDETVARATNDT
;
A
#
# COMPACT_ATOMS: atom_id res chain seq x y z
N MET A 1 -13.39 11.59 -27.99
CA MET A 1 -13.04 12.25 -27.60
C MET A 1 -11.87 12.29 -27.32
N SER A 2 -11.38 12.47 -27.66
CA SER A 2 -10.34 12.38 -27.32
C SER A 2 -9.68 13.20 -26.55
N LYS A 3 -10.29 13.82 -25.83
CA LYS A 3 -9.67 14.52 -24.83
C LYS A 3 -8.75 13.65 -24.06
N ASP A 4 -8.96 12.40 -24.09
CA ASP A 4 -8.11 11.50 -23.37
C ASP A 4 -6.70 11.47 -23.90
N GLY A 5 -6.48 11.83 -25.14
CA GLY A 5 -5.14 11.83 -25.68
C GLY A 5 -4.24 12.88 -25.06
N ASN A 6 -4.84 13.91 -24.47
CA ASN A 6 -4.08 15.01 -23.89
C ASN A 6 -4.12 15.06 -22.40
N GLN A 7 -4.82 14.12 -21.76
CA GLN A 7 -4.94 14.12 -20.31
C GLN A 7 -4.25 12.92 -19.73
N VAL A 8 -3.41 13.18 -18.74
CA VAL A 8 -2.84 12.11 -17.94
C VAL A 8 -3.90 11.75 -16.93
N SER A 9 -4.30 10.49 -16.85
CA SER A 9 -5.27 10.07 -15.86
C SER A 9 -4.67 10.23 -14.46
N LEU A 10 -5.53 10.34 -13.45
CA LEU A 10 -5.06 10.44 -12.08
C LEU A 10 -4.22 9.22 -11.70
N VAL A 11 -4.59 8.06 -12.23
CA VAL A 11 -3.83 6.84 -11.94
C VAL A 11 -2.45 6.91 -12.56
N ASP A 12 -2.36 7.34 -13.81
CA ASP A 12 -1.06 7.46 -14.49
C ASP A 12 -0.18 8.49 -13.80
N PHE A 13 -0.78 9.60 -13.37
CA PHE A 13 -0.05 10.63 -12.66
C PHE A 13 0.49 10.06 -11.34
N ALA A 14 -0.33 9.30 -10.62
CA ALA A 14 0.11 8.67 -9.37
C ALA A 14 1.30 7.74 -9.62
N PHE A 15 1.27 6.94 -10.69
CA PHE A 15 2.38 6.06 -11.00
C PHE A 15 3.66 6.83 -11.30
N GLN A 16 3.55 8.04 -11.83
CA GLN A 16 4.73 8.86 -12.09
C GLN A 16 5.31 9.42 -10.79
N VAL A 17 4.46 9.68 -9.81
CA VAL A 17 4.87 10.31 -8.56
C VAL A 17 5.34 9.31 -7.52
N LEU A 18 4.71 8.14 -7.45
CA LEU A 18 4.98 7.16 -6.40
C LEU A 18 6.46 6.84 -6.19
N PRO A 19 7.25 6.59 -7.26
CA PRO A 19 8.67 6.27 -7.02
C PRO A 19 9.43 7.35 -6.26
N SER A 20 9.02 8.62 -6.41
CA SER A 20 9.70 9.71 -5.73
C SER A 20 9.37 9.76 -4.23
N LEU A 21 8.39 8.99 -3.79
CA LEU A 21 7.97 8.94 -2.39
C LEU A 21 8.42 7.64 -1.71
N GLN A 22 9.14 6.80 -2.43
CA GLN A 22 9.55 5.50 -1.92
C GLN A 22 10.95 5.56 -1.33
N GLN A 23 11.10 5.04 -0.12
CA GLN A 23 12.38 4.96 0.54
C GLN A 23 13.19 3.79 -0.01
N PRO A 24 14.52 3.75 0.22
CA PRO A 24 15.33 2.62 -0.23
C PRO A 24 14.87 1.27 0.28
N SER A 25 14.18 1.23 1.42
CA SER A 25 13.64 -0.01 1.96
C SER A 25 12.50 -0.57 1.10
N GLY A 26 11.91 0.25 0.25
CA GLY A 26 10.72 -0.12 -0.52
C GLY A 26 9.44 0.39 0.09
N LEU A 27 9.45 0.79 1.36
CA LEU A 27 8.28 1.39 1.99
C LEU A 27 8.17 2.85 1.58
N TYR A 28 6.98 3.40 1.71
CA TYR A 28 6.73 4.77 1.30
C TYR A 28 6.95 5.72 2.46
N CYS A 29 7.30 6.96 2.14
CA CYS A 29 7.68 7.93 3.14
C CYS A 29 6.50 8.38 3.99
N PHE A 30 6.82 8.94 5.16
CA PHE A 30 5.83 9.55 6.03
C PHE A 30 5.41 10.90 5.48
N ASP A 31 6.38 11.72 5.07
CA ASP A 31 6.07 13.00 4.44
C ASP A 31 7.20 13.43 3.52
N ARG A 32 6.95 14.50 2.78
CA ARG A 32 7.92 15.11 1.89
C ARG A 32 7.82 16.61 2.04
N THR A 33 8.96 17.27 2.09
CA THR A 33 9.02 18.72 2.17
C THR A 33 8.49 19.34 0.87
N PHE A 34 7.68 20.38 0.99
CA PHE A 34 7.01 20.99 -0.15
C PHE A 34 7.97 21.45 -1.24
N ASP A 35 9.05 22.08 -0.84
CA ASP A 35 10.00 22.72 -1.77
C ASP A 35 11.29 21.94 -1.96
N SER A 36 11.31 20.65 -1.59
CA SER A 36 12.51 19.85 -1.63
C SER A 36 12.16 18.43 -2.07
N PRO A 37 13.07 17.74 -2.76
CA PRO A 37 12.84 16.35 -3.10
C PRO A 37 13.01 15.39 -1.92
N GLU A 38 13.43 15.92 -0.77
CA GLU A 38 13.67 15.07 0.39
C GLU A 38 12.40 14.45 0.91
N ILE A 39 12.47 13.15 1.21
CA ILE A 39 11.37 12.41 1.82
C ILE A 39 11.83 11.94 3.19
N ARG A 40 10.89 11.85 4.13
CA ARG A 40 11.21 11.53 5.52
C ARG A 40 10.38 10.39 6.04
N GLY A 41 11.06 9.50 6.76
CA GLY A 41 10.43 8.42 7.48
C GLY A 41 9.91 7.30 6.59
N GLU A 42 9.37 6.30 7.23
CA GLU A 42 8.72 5.19 6.57
C GLU A 42 7.35 5.01 7.22
N SER A 43 6.32 4.93 6.41
CA SER A 43 4.98 4.77 6.92
C SER A 43 4.40 3.45 6.44
N VAL A 44 4.21 2.52 7.37
CA VAL A 44 3.55 1.25 7.05
C VAL A 44 2.12 1.52 6.62
N ARG A 45 1.43 2.44 7.29
CA ARG A 45 0.05 2.77 6.94
C ARG A 45 -0.06 3.28 5.50
N TYR A 46 0.79 4.25 5.14
CA TYR A 46 0.74 4.79 3.79
C TYR A 46 1.16 3.74 2.76
N SER A 47 2.11 2.90 3.12
CA SER A 47 2.53 1.80 2.25
C SER A 47 1.39 0.81 2.01
N LEU A 48 0.60 0.53 3.04
CA LEU A 48 -0.59 -0.33 2.88
C LEU A 48 -1.63 0.33 1.98
N MET A 49 -1.78 1.65 2.08
CA MET A 49 -2.70 2.37 1.21
C MET A 49 -2.24 2.31 -0.25
N VAL A 50 -0.93 2.44 -0.48
CA VAL A 50 -0.38 2.28 -1.83
C VAL A 50 -0.62 0.86 -2.32
N LEU A 51 -0.42 -0.14 -1.46
CA LEU A 51 -0.67 -1.53 -1.82
C LEU A 51 -2.11 -1.75 -2.30
N LEU A 52 -3.07 -1.17 -1.59
CA LEU A 52 -4.47 -1.24 -2.00
C LEU A 52 -4.69 -0.58 -3.34
N GLY A 53 -4.05 0.58 -3.55
CA GLY A 53 -4.18 1.30 -4.82
C GLY A 53 -3.59 0.52 -5.99
N LEU A 54 -2.42 -0.07 -5.80
CA LEU A 54 -1.79 -0.89 -6.84
C LEU A 54 -2.65 -2.10 -7.17
N SER A 55 -3.20 -2.75 -6.14
CA SER A 55 -4.05 -3.92 -6.36
C SER A 55 -5.30 -3.55 -7.16
N ARG A 56 -5.89 -2.40 -6.85
CA ARG A 56 -7.05 -1.94 -7.58
C ARG A 56 -6.71 -1.57 -9.01
N ALA A 57 -5.58 -0.93 -9.23
CA ALA A 57 -5.14 -0.56 -10.56
C ALA A 57 -4.94 -1.81 -11.43
N GLN A 58 -4.33 -2.84 -10.87
CA GLN A 58 -4.13 -4.09 -11.60
C GLN A 58 -5.46 -4.73 -11.97
N SER A 59 -6.42 -4.72 -11.05
CA SER A 59 -7.75 -5.26 -11.33
C SER A 59 -8.47 -4.50 -12.43
N SER A 60 -8.11 -3.23 -12.61
CA SER A 60 -8.73 -2.38 -13.63
C SER A 60 -8.02 -2.45 -14.97
N GLY A 61 -7.07 -3.35 -15.14
CA GLY A 61 -6.44 -3.57 -16.43
C GLY A 61 -5.13 -2.82 -16.64
N HIS A 62 -4.57 -2.25 -15.59
CA HIS A 62 -3.26 -1.62 -15.71
C HIS A 62 -2.19 -2.67 -15.96
N PRO A 63 -1.02 -2.25 -16.47
CA PRO A 63 0.06 -3.19 -16.74
C PRO A 63 0.40 -4.02 -15.54
N ASP A 64 1.10 -5.11 -15.78
CA ASP A 64 1.43 -6.08 -14.76
C ASP A 64 2.14 -5.43 -13.57
N LEU A 65 1.47 -5.39 -12.43
CA LEU A 65 1.99 -4.85 -11.19
C LEU A 65 2.24 -5.95 -10.16
N ALA A 66 2.16 -7.21 -10.59
CA ALA A 66 2.20 -8.33 -9.66
C ALA A 66 3.49 -8.33 -8.82
N SER A 67 4.61 -8.02 -9.44
CA SER A 67 5.89 -8.01 -8.74
C SER A 67 5.95 -6.91 -7.68
N GLU A 68 5.52 -5.70 -8.06
CA GLU A 68 5.50 -4.57 -7.14
C GLU A 68 4.55 -4.82 -5.99
N ILE A 69 3.38 -5.36 -6.29
CA ILE A 69 2.37 -5.66 -5.28
C ILE A 69 2.93 -6.68 -4.28
N GLU A 70 3.53 -7.74 -4.79
CA GLU A 70 4.04 -8.79 -3.91
C GLU A 70 5.20 -8.30 -3.04
N THR A 71 6.09 -7.50 -3.61
CA THR A 71 7.22 -6.96 -2.87
C THR A 71 6.71 -6.02 -1.76
N LEU A 72 5.81 -5.12 -2.08
CA LEU A 72 5.29 -4.18 -1.11
C LEU A 72 4.47 -4.89 -0.02
N ARG A 73 3.69 -5.87 -0.42
CA ARG A 73 2.92 -6.68 0.51
C ARG A 73 3.83 -7.32 1.56
N ARG A 74 4.91 -7.94 1.08
CA ARG A 74 5.85 -8.62 1.97
C ARG A 74 6.51 -7.65 2.93
N LEU A 75 6.93 -6.49 2.42
CA LEU A 75 7.55 -5.48 3.26
C LEU A 75 6.60 -4.99 4.36
N CYS A 76 5.34 -4.77 4.01
CA CYS A 76 4.36 -4.34 4.99
C CYS A 76 4.11 -5.41 6.03
N LEU A 77 3.92 -6.66 5.59
CA LEU A 77 3.62 -7.75 6.52
C LEU A 77 4.81 -8.06 7.44
N ASP A 78 6.02 -7.83 6.98
CA ASP A 78 7.21 -8.00 7.83
C ASP A 78 7.22 -7.00 8.98
N ARG A 79 6.44 -5.93 8.88
CA ARG A 79 6.32 -4.92 9.93
C ARG A 79 5.05 -5.09 10.74
N SER A 80 4.40 -6.26 10.66
CA SER A 80 3.10 -6.46 11.32
C SER A 80 3.16 -6.28 12.82
N ASN A 81 4.32 -6.48 13.44
CA ASN A 81 4.48 -6.27 14.87
C ASN A 81 4.38 -4.79 15.26
N THR A 82 4.43 -3.88 14.30
CA THR A 82 4.28 -2.45 14.56
C THR A 82 2.91 -1.93 14.15
N PHE A 83 2.02 -2.80 13.68
CA PHE A 83 0.72 -2.38 13.19
C PHE A 83 -0.14 -1.80 14.29
N THR A 84 -0.80 -0.69 13.98
CA THR A 84 -1.93 -0.21 14.78
C THR A 84 -3.18 -0.97 14.35
N ASP A 85 -4.29 -0.75 15.06
CA ASP A 85 -5.55 -1.38 14.67
C ASP A 85 -5.96 -0.99 13.25
N GLY A 86 -5.74 0.27 12.88
CA GLY A 86 -6.03 0.71 11.53
C GLY A 86 -5.16 0.02 10.49
N ASP A 87 -3.90 -0.22 10.82
CA ASP A 87 -2.99 -0.92 9.93
C ASP A 87 -3.45 -2.36 9.69
N PHE A 88 -3.90 -3.06 10.74
CA PHE A 88 -4.44 -4.40 10.60
C PHE A 88 -5.66 -4.39 9.66
N GLY A 89 -6.53 -3.39 9.81
CA GLY A 89 -7.69 -3.29 8.94
C GLY A 89 -7.30 -3.10 7.49
N LEU A 90 -6.33 -2.24 7.22
CA LEU A 90 -5.86 -2.01 5.86
C LEU A 90 -5.20 -3.25 5.28
N ALA A 91 -4.36 -3.93 6.08
CA ALA A 91 -3.68 -5.14 5.63
C ALA A 91 -4.69 -6.24 5.33
N LEU A 92 -5.68 -6.40 6.19
CA LEU A 92 -6.72 -7.40 5.98
C LEU A 92 -7.49 -7.11 4.70
N TRP A 93 -7.82 -5.85 4.46
CA TRP A 93 -8.52 -5.45 3.24
C TRP A 93 -7.67 -5.79 2.01
N ALA A 94 -6.38 -5.49 2.06
CA ALA A 94 -5.49 -5.80 0.93
C ALA A 94 -5.43 -7.30 0.68
N GLU A 95 -5.36 -8.10 1.74
CA GLU A 95 -5.26 -9.56 1.59
C GLU A 95 -6.56 -10.18 1.06
N THR A 96 -7.71 -9.64 1.45
CA THR A 96 -8.99 -10.16 0.95
C THR A 96 -9.11 -9.97 -0.56
N ARG A 97 -8.50 -8.93 -1.10
CA ARG A 97 -8.53 -8.71 -2.55
C ARG A 97 -7.64 -9.70 -3.30
N ARG A 98 -6.76 -10.37 -2.60
CA ARG A 98 -5.83 -11.33 -3.20
C ARG A 98 -6.19 -12.77 -2.92
N GLU A 99 -7.09 -13.01 -1.98
CA GLU A 99 -7.40 -14.36 -1.51
C GLU A 99 -6.12 -15.08 -1.09
N SER A 100 -5.32 -14.38 -0.28
CA SER A 100 -4.02 -14.87 0.16
C SER A 100 -4.15 -15.78 1.38
N PRO A 101 -3.27 -16.78 1.53
CA PRO A 101 -3.24 -17.59 2.75
C PRO A 101 -2.99 -16.78 4.01
N SER A 102 -2.41 -15.58 3.88
CA SER A 102 -2.15 -14.71 5.03
C SER A 102 -3.42 -14.17 5.66
N ILE A 103 -4.57 -14.28 4.99
CA ILE A 103 -5.83 -13.76 5.53
C ILE A 103 -6.14 -14.36 6.88
N SER A 104 -6.04 -15.68 7.02
CA SER A 104 -6.35 -16.34 8.29
C SER A 104 -5.49 -15.78 9.42
N LYS A 105 -4.20 -15.62 9.17
CA LYS A 105 -3.31 -15.10 10.18
C LYS A 105 -3.68 -13.68 10.58
N LEU A 106 -3.99 -12.83 9.60
CA LEU A 106 -4.37 -11.45 9.87
C LEU A 106 -5.68 -11.36 10.61
N VAL A 107 -6.64 -12.21 10.28
CA VAL A 107 -7.91 -12.26 10.99
C VAL A 107 -7.66 -12.63 12.44
N ASP A 108 -6.86 -13.67 12.69
CA ASP A 108 -6.56 -14.12 14.03
C ASP A 108 -5.88 -13.04 14.84
N GLU A 109 -4.90 -12.35 14.26
CA GLU A 109 -4.19 -11.27 14.95
C GLU A 109 -5.12 -10.11 15.25
N THR A 110 -6.01 -9.77 14.31
CA THR A 110 -6.95 -8.67 14.49
C THR A 110 -7.93 -8.98 15.61
N VAL A 111 -8.44 -10.20 15.64
CA VAL A 111 -9.37 -10.63 16.69
C VAL A 111 -8.67 -10.62 18.05
N ALA A 112 -7.43 -11.11 18.09
CA ALA A 112 -6.67 -11.13 19.33
C ALA A 112 -6.46 -9.72 19.88
N ARG A 113 -6.15 -8.75 19.03
CA ARG A 113 -5.99 -7.38 19.46
C ARG A 113 -7.30 -6.81 20.00
N ALA A 114 -8.40 -7.04 19.29
CA ALA A 114 -9.69 -6.53 19.70
C ALA A 114 -10.11 -7.09 21.05
N THR A 115 -9.81 -8.38 21.32
CA THR A 115 -10.13 -9.00 22.60
C THR A 115 -9.22 -8.53 23.71
N ASN A 116 -7.96 -8.29 23.40
CA ASN A 116 -7.00 -7.88 24.42
C ASN A 116 -7.15 -6.43 24.82
N ASP A 117 -7.81 -5.63 24.00
CA ASP A 117 -8.01 -4.21 24.28
C ASP A 117 -9.24 -3.95 25.14
N THR A 118 -9.95 -4.98 25.55
CA THR A 118 -11.10 -4.83 26.44
C THR A 118 -10.76 -5.11 27.92
#